data_fdee4cedde7d8be9f274f1ea0d096102
#
_entry.id   fdee4cedde7d8be9f274f1ea0d096102
#
_cell.length_a   1.000
_cell.length_b   1.000
_cell.length_c   1.000
_cell.angle_alpha   90.00
_cell.angle_beta   90.00
_cell.angle_gamma   90.00
#
_symmetry.space_group_name_H-M   'P 1'
#
loop_
_entity.id
_entity.type
_entity.pdbx_description
1 polymer ?
#
loop_
_entity_poly.entity_id
_entity_poly.type
_entity_poly.pdbx_seq_one_letter_code
_entity_poly.pdbx_strand_id
1 'polypeptide(L)'
;MLLMRSSFLLTLSAAVLVPAALAADCDRACLKGVLDQYLNAVLQHNPSAVPLTPGYRQTENAVVRRPGQGIWQTAKALGKVQRRYFDPVTENAAYFGTLEETSGNAAVVTVRLKVVNRKVAEAEWYLARKGDPGIGVGASAQANNAFWDPENLAAHPPVERVVPKAERVSREDLIAITNSYFDSLSARDGHIMIAHPGCVRLENGVLTTQRDAPANLPANAAGVFNGKTDCMNEAAMRNIFAVVARRFPLVDEEAGTVLGLGVFLRPPGAAMRRNQFSEWFVIDQGKLSAIYSSMFYPDQEALVPNWPPYDGNWPVLPPPK
;
A
#
# COMPACT_ATOMS: atom_id res chain seq x y z
N MET A 1 -80.46 13.45 -25.24
CA MET A 1 -79.47 12.73 -26.01
C MET A 1 -78.09 13.24 -25.52
N LEU A 2 -77.51 12.62 -24.46
CA LEU A 2 -76.25 13.01 -23.83
C LEU A 2 -75.15 12.08 -24.26
N LEU A 3 -74.13 12.61 -24.93
CA LEU A 3 -72.94 11.87 -25.36
C LEU A 3 -71.93 11.91 -24.22
N MET A 4 -71.69 10.78 -23.58
CA MET A 4 -70.56 10.55 -22.67
C MET A 4 -69.27 10.35 -23.45
N ARG A 5 -68.31 11.23 -23.30
CA ARG A 5 -66.92 11.07 -23.78
C ARG A 5 -66.11 10.37 -22.72
N SER A 6 -65.70 9.12 -22.96
CA SER A 6 -64.73 8.39 -22.12
C SER A 6 -63.32 8.80 -22.52
N SER A 7 -62.59 9.43 -21.60
CA SER A 7 -61.17 9.73 -21.75
C SER A 7 -60.33 8.54 -21.22
N PHE A 8 -59.63 7.87 -22.12
CA PHE A 8 -58.65 6.85 -21.77
C PHE A 8 -57.32 7.54 -21.40
N LEU A 9 -56.94 7.47 -20.15
CA LEU A 9 -55.57 7.85 -19.73
C LEU A 9 -54.61 6.67 -20.00
N LEU A 10 -53.70 6.86 -20.96
CA LEU A 10 -52.56 5.97 -21.15
C LEU A 10 -51.48 6.33 -20.10
N THR A 11 -51.26 5.48 -19.14
CA THR A 11 -50.12 5.59 -18.23
C THR A 11 -48.88 4.97 -18.90
N LEU A 12 -47.95 5.85 -19.30
CA LEU A 12 -46.64 5.47 -19.83
C LEU A 12 -45.74 5.07 -18.64
N SER A 13 -45.54 3.78 -18.40
CA SER A 13 -44.55 3.29 -17.44
C SER A 13 -43.14 3.40 -18.02
N ALA A 14 -42.36 4.37 -17.56
CA ALA A 14 -40.96 4.46 -17.88
C ALA A 14 -40.18 3.34 -17.14
N ALA A 15 -39.75 2.33 -17.87
CA ALA A 15 -38.81 1.34 -17.35
C ALA A 15 -37.44 2.01 -17.14
N VAL A 16 -37.05 2.20 -15.89
CA VAL A 16 -35.70 2.63 -15.53
C VAL A 16 -34.76 1.46 -15.79
N LEU A 17 -34.00 1.51 -16.87
CA LEU A 17 -32.89 0.61 -17.13
C LEU A 17 -31.79 0.94 -16.11
N VAL A 18 -31.72 0.17 -15.02
CA VAL A 18 -30.57 0.15 -14.12
C VAL A 18 -29.44 -0.51 -14.92
N PRO A 19 -28.29 0.16 -15.14
CA PRO A 19 -27.17 -0.49 -15.81
C PRO A 19 -26.74 -1.67 -14.96
N ALA A 20 -26.75 -2.88 -15.55
CA ALA A 20 -26.16 -4.05 -14.91
C ALA A 20 -24.67 -3.74 -14.71
N ALA A 21 -24.24 -3.67 -13.46
CA ALA A 21 -22.82 -3.63 -13.14
C ALA A 21 -22.19 -4.86 -13.82
N LEU A 22 -21.26 -4.63 -14.74
CA LEU A 22 -20.49 -5.70 -15.35
C LEU A 22 -19.80 -6.45 -14.20
N ALA A 23 -20.16 -7.73 -14.02
CA ALA A 23 -19.50 -8.57 -13.03
C ALA A 23 -18.00 -8.57 -13.34
N ALA A 24 -17.17 -8.42 -12.32
CA ALA A 24 -15.72 -8.50 -12.46
C ALA A 24 -15.35 -9.82 -13.12
N ASP A 25 -14.46 -9.77 -14.12
CA ASP A 25 -14.05 -10.93 -14.90
C ASP A 25 -13.26 -11.93 -14.03
N CYS A 26 -12.70 -11.44 -12.92
CA CYS A 26 -11.92 -12.21 -11.97
C CYS A 26 -12.37 -11.91 -10.53
N ASP A 27 -13.15 -12.82 -9.96
CA ASP A 27 -13.58 -12.75 -8.57
C ASP A 27 -12.42 -13.02 -7.58
N ARG A 28 -12.71 -12.99 -6.29
CA ARG A 28 -11.72 -13.22 -5.23
C ARG A 28 -10.97 -14.55 -5.37
N ALA A 29 -11.65 -15.62 -5.75
CA ALA A 29 -11.04 -16.93 -5.91
C ALA A 29 -10.11 -16.97 -7.14
N CYS A 30 -10.54 -16.35 -8.23
CA CYS A 30 -9.73 -16.16 -9.43
C CYS A 30 -8.48 -15.31 -9.13
N LEU A 31 -8.63 -14.17 -8.45
CA LEU A 31 -7.51 -13.30 -8.05
C LEU A 31 -6.50 -14.04 -7.17
N LYS A 32 -6.99 -14.85 -6.23
CA LYS A 32 -6.13 -15.71 -5.41
C LYS A 32 -5.34 -16.69 -6.26
N GLY A 33 -5.98 -17.36 -7.20
CA GLY A 33 -5.32 -18.30 -8.11
C GLY A 33 -4.24 -17.63 -8.95
N VAL A 34 -4.53 -16.44 -9.51
CA VAL A 34 -3.56 -15.68 -10.32
C VAL A 34 -2.38 -15.22 -9.47
N LEU A 35 -2.62 -14.72 -8.25
CA LEU A 35 -1.54 -14.30 -7.34
C LEU A 35 -0.65 -15.48 -6.95
N ASP A 36 -1.23 -16.60 -6.54
CA ASP A 36 -0.47 -17.79 -6.15
C ASP A 36 0.34 -18.34 -7.33
N GLN A 37 -0.23 -18.36 -8.54
CA GLN A 37 0.49 -18.74 -9.76
C GLN A 37 1.66 -17.80 -10.06
N TYR A 38 1.45 -16.49 -9.93
CA TYR A 38 2.50 -15.49 -10.13
C TYR A 38 3.65 -15.65 -9.13
N LEU A 39 3.34 -15.77 -7.83
CA LEU A 39 4.35 -15.97 -6.79
C LEU A 39 5.13 -17.27 -7.02
N ASN A 40 4.44 -18.36 -7.35
CA ASN A 40 5.11 -19.63 -7.67
C ASN A 40 6.03 -19.50 -8.90
N ALA A 41 5.60 -18.81 -9.94
CA ALA A 41 6.41 -18.56 -11.14
C ALA A 41 7.68 -17.76 -10.79
N VAL A 42 7.56 -16.75 -9.91
CA VAL A 42 8.73 -15.98 -9.39
C VAL A 42 9.69 -16.88 -8.65
N LEU A 43 9.21 -17.73 -7.73
CA LEU A 43 10.05 -18.68 -6.98
C LEU A 43 10.72 -19.75 -7.84
N GLN A 44 10.09 -20.11 -8.96
CA GLN A 44 10.64 -21.03 -9.95
C GLN A 44 11.55 -20.33 -10.97
N HIS A 45 11.74 -19.01 -10.87
CA HIS A 45 12.49 -18.20 -11.84
C HIS A 45 11.97 -18.36 -13.28
N ASN A 46 10.69 -18.67 -13.44
CA ASN A 46 10.08 -19.03 -14.72
C ASN A 46 8.90 -18.10 -15.09
N PRO A 47 9.15 -16.99 -15.78
CA PRO A 47 8.07 -16.08 -16.21
C PRO A 47 7.05 -16.73 -17.16
N SER A 48 7.40 -17.82 -17.84
CA SER A 48 6.48 -18.52 -18.75
C SER A 48 5.43 -19.35 -18.02
N ALA A 49 5.60 -19.57 -16.71
CA ALA A 49 4.66 -20.33 -15.89
C ALA A 49 3.42 -19.52 -15.47
N VAL A 50 3.36 -18.23 -15.79
CA VAL A 50 2.22 -17.37 -15.48
C VAL A 50 1.74 -16.63 -16.73
N PRO A 51 0.42 -16.54 -16.98
CA PRO A 51 -0.11 -15.81 -18.12
C PRO A 51 0.06 -14.29 -17.91
N LEU A 52 0.92 -13.69 -18.70
CA LEU A 52 1.14 -12.25 -18.75
C LEU A 52 0.39 -11.65 -19.95
N THR A 53 -0.08 -10.40 -19.84
CA THR A 53 -0.61 -9.68 -21.00
C THR A 53 0.51 -9.23 -21.93
N PRO A 54 0.25 -8.96 -23.23
CA PRO A 54 1.27 -8.43 -24.12
C PRO A 54 1.89 -7.11 -23.66
N GLY A 55 1.11 -6.27 -22.94
CA GLY A 55 1.55 -5.00 -22.37
C GLY A 55 2.00 -5.10 -20.92
N TYR A 56 2.33 -6.29 -20.41
CA TYR A 56 2.75 -6.48 -19.03
C TYR A 56 3.88 -5.53 -18.63
N ARG A 57 3.72 -4.88 -17.49
CA ARG A 57 4.71 -3.97 -16.91
C ARG A 57 5.04 -4.36 -15.48
N GLN A 58 6.33 -4.41 -15.17
CA GLN A 58 6.82 -4.66 -13.81
C GLN A 58 7.74 -3.54 -13.35
N THR A 59 7.63 -3.16 -12.07
CA THR A 59 8.64 -2.35 -11.38
C THR A 59 9.13 -3.07 -10.11
N GLU A 60 10.37 -2.82 -9.75
CA GLU A 60 10.96 -3.18 -8.47
C GLU A 60 11.58 -1.93 -7.87
N ASN A 61 11.10 -1.48 -6.72
CA ASN A 61 11.50 -0.23 -6.07
C ASN A 61 11.58 0.92 -7.09
N ALA A 62 10.50 1.10 -7.85
CA ALA A 62 10.37 2.13 -8.85
C ALA A 62 11.11 1.89 -10.18
N VAL A 63 12.02 0.94 -10.24
CA VAL A 63 12.79 0.65 -11.46
C VAL A 63 12.03 -0.36 -12.33
N VAL A 64 11.80 0.00 -13.60
CA VAL A 64 11.18 -0.92 -14.57
C VAL A 64 12.09 -2.12 -14.79
N ARG A 65 11.50 -3.32 -14.70
CA ARG A 65 12.18 -4.60 -14.92
C ARG A 65 11.45 -5.41 -15.99
N ARG A 66 12.20 -6.20 -16.73
CA ARG A 66 11.61 -7.22 -17.62
C ARG A 66 11.23 -8.46 -16.82
N PRO A 67 10.25 -9.26 -17.27
CA PRO A 67 10.00 -10.58 -16.68
C PRO A 67 11.29 -11.39 -16.60
N GLY A 68 11.54 -12.05 -15.48
CA GLY A 68 12.75 -12.80 -15.22
C GLY A 68 13.94 -11.98 -14.69
N GLN A 69 13.78 -10.66 -14.49
CA GLN A 69 14.81 -9.79 -13.89
C GLN A 69 14.44 -9.36 -12.47
N GLY A 70 15.43 -8.88 -11.72
CA GLY A 70 15.26 -8.42 -10.36
C GLY A 70 14.85 -9.56 -9.42
N ILE A 71 13.75 -9.40 -8.70
CA ILE A 71 13.24 -10.38 -7.73
C ILE A 71 13.07 -11.79 -8.31
N TRP A 72 12.79 -11.92 -9.61
CA TRP A 72 12.73 -13.22 -10.28
C TRP A 72 14.05 -14.00 -10.23
N GLN A 73 15.18 -13.33 -10.04
CA GLN A 73 16.50 -13.96 -10.00
C GLN A 73 16.95 -14.29 -8.58
N THR A 74 16.35 -13.65 -7.59
CA THR A 74 16.82 -13.72 -6.20
C THR A 74 15.84 -14.39 -5.25
N ALA A 75 14.56 -14.44 -5.58
CA ALA A 75 13.53 -15.08 -4.75
C ALA A 75 13.77 -16.58 -4.58
N LYS A 76 13.72 -17.07 -3.34
CA LYS A 76 13.97 -18.48 -3.00
C LYS A 76 12.73 -19.14 -2.39
N ALA A 77 12.08 -18.47 -1.45
CA ALA A 77 10.89 -18.97 -0.77
C ALA A 77 10.06 -17.81 -0.21
N LEU A 78 8.75 -18.03 -0.04
CA LEU A 78 7.94 -17.15 0.79
C LEU A 78 8.38 -17.34 2.25
N GLY A 79 8.53 -16.23 2.98
CA GLY A 79 9.00 -16.25 4.35
C GLY A 79 7.88 -16.52 5.38
N LYS A 80 8.15 -16.17 6.65
CA LYS A 80 7.29 -16.47 7.79
C LYS A 80 5.96 -15.68 7.76
N VAL A 81 5.96 -14.46 7.23
CA VAL A 81 4.75 -13.62 7.13
C VAL A 81 4.23 -13.68 5.71
N GLN A 82 2.98 -14.09 5.54
CA GLN A 82 2.33 -14.21 4.25
C GLN A 82 0.89 -13.72 4.36
N ARG A 83 0.61 -12.52 3.83
CA ARG A 83 -0.74 -11.96 3.75
C ARG A 83 -1.11 -11.75 2.29
N ARG A 84 -2.32 -12.09 1.95
CA ARG A 84 -2.88 -11.96 0.60
C ARG A 84 -4.16 -11.16 0.68
N TYR A 85 -4.26 -10.14 -0.16
CA TYR A 85 -5.40 -9.23 -0.22
C TYR A 85 -5.94 -9.16 -1.65
N PHE A 86 -7.25 -9.00 -1.77
CA PHE A 86 -7.93 -9.11 -3.05
C PHE A 86 -9.00 -8.04 -3.18
N ASP A 87 -9.01 -7.36 -4.31
CA ASP A 87 -10.00 -6.37 -4.69
C ASP A 87 -10.68 -6.77 -6.01
N PRO A 88 -11.80 -7.50 -5.96
CA PRO A 88 -12.52 -7.89 -7.16
C PRO A 88 -13.07 -6.70 -7.96
N VAL A 89 -13.35 -5.56 -7.31
CA VAL A 89 -13.90 -4.38 -7.99
C VAL A 89 -12.90 -3.78 -8.97
N THR A 90 -11.64 -3.70 -8.57
CA THR A 90 -10.56 -3.18 -9.41
C THR A 90 -9.68 -4.28 -10.00
N GLU A 91 -10.02 -5.56 -9.76
CA GLU A 91 -9.24 -6.73 -10.20
C GLU A 91 -7.75 -6.61 -9.83
N ASN A 92 -7.48 -6.21 -8.59
CA ASN A 92 -6.16 -6.21 -8.02
C ASN A 92 -6.00 -7.33 -6.98
N ALA A 93 -4.83 -7.95 -6.98
CA ALA A 93 -4.40 -8.91 -5.96
C ALA A 93 -3.05 -8.48 -5.42
N ALA A 94 -2.78 -8.72 -4.14
CA ALA A 94 -1.51 -8.37 -3.58
C ALA A 94 -1.04 -9.34 -2.50
N TYR A 95 0.27 -9.42 -2.36
CA TYR A 95 0.96 -10.10 -1.27
C TYR A 95 1.72 -9.07 -0.45
N PHE A 96 1.63 -9.19 0.86
CA PHE A 96 2.47 -8.51 1.83
C PHE A 96 3.10 -9.53 2.78
N GLY A 97 4.37 -9.39 3.06
CA GLY A 97 5.04 -10.26 4.02
C GLY A 97 6.54 -10.29 3.87
N THR A 98 7.11 -11.47 4.13
CA THR A 98 8.54 -11.70 3.97
C THR A 98 8.82 -12.65 2.82
N LEU A 99 9.97 -12.47 2.17
CA LEU A 99 10.44 -13.31 1.08
C LEU A 99 11.92 -13.59 1.27
N GLU A 100 12.29 -14.86 1.27
CA GLU A 100 13.69 -15.27 1.36
C GLU A 100 14.38 -15.13 0.00
N GLU A 101 15.57 -14.57 -0.01
CA GLU A 101 16.39 -14.41 -1.20
C GLU A 101 17.65 -15.29 -1.17
N THR A 102 18.27 -15.47 -2.33
CA THR A 102 19.52 -16.24 -2.48
C THR A 102 20.68 -15.67 -1.70
N SER A 103 20.62 -14.39 -1.29
CA SER A 103 21.57 -13.75 -0.37
C SER A 103 21.55 -14.35 1.05
N GLY A 104 20.56 -15.18 1.38
CA GLY A 104 20.33 -15.71 2.71
C GLY A 104 19.61 -14.77 3.68
N ASN A 105 19.20 -13.58 3.23
CA ASN A 105 18.42 -12.63 4.01
C ASN A 105 16.95 -12.61 3.52
N ALA A 106 16.03 -12.37 4.45
CA ALA A 106 14.65 -12.12 4.10
C ALA A 106 14.47 -10.67 3.66
N ALA A 107 13.67 -10.42 2.64
CA ALA A 107 13.15 -9.09 2.32
C ALA A 107 11.75 -8.91 2.92
N VAL A 108 11.42 -7.69 3.36
CA VAL A 108 10.03 -7.29 3.66
C VAL A 108 9.44 -6.75 2.37
N VAL A 109 8.33 -7.32 1.91
CA VAL A 109 7.87 -7.10 0.55
C VAL A 109 6.38 -6.78 0.47
N THR A 110 6.04 -5.94 -0.51
CA THR A 110 4.70 -5.85 -1.09
C THR A 110 4.82 -6.13 -2.59
N VAL A 111 3.94 -6.94 -3.14
CA VAL A 111 3.68 -6.96 -4.57
C VAL A 111 2.19 -6.75 -4.83
N ARG A 112 1.88 -5.79 -5.69
CA ARG A 112 0.54 -5.58 -6.23
C ARG A 112 0.50 -6.06 -7.68
N LEU A 113 -0.52 -6.85 -8.00
CA LEU A 113 -0.84 -7.27 -9.34
C LEU A 113 -2.13 -6.59 -9.82
N LYS A 114 -2.15 -6.07 -11.04
CA LYS A 114 -3.37 -5.79 -11.80
C LYS A 114 -3.65 -6.99 -12.70
N VAL A 115 -4.85 -7.50 -12.61
CA VAL A 115 -5.34 -8.59 -13.45
C VAL A 115 -6.27 -8.04 -14.52
N VAL A 116 -6.14 -8.52 -15.75
CA VAL A 116 -7.01 -8.19 -16.88
C VAL A 116 -7.25 -9.48 -17.67
N ASN A 117 -8.50 -9.84 -17.86
CA ASN A 117 -8.86 -11.08 -18.55
C ASN A 117 -8.11 -12.30 -17.97
N ARG A 118 -8.02 -12.41 -16.66
CA ARG A 118 -7.33 -13.46 -15.89
C ARG A 118 -5.83 -13.58 -16.17
N LYS A 119 -5.21 -12.54 -16.72
CA LYS A 119 -3.77 -12.44 -16.95
C LYS A 119 -3.19 -11.31 -16.14
N VAL A 120 -1.93 -11.42 -15.73
CA VAL A 120 -1.25 -10.33 -15.03
C VAL A 120 -0.86 -9.26 -16.05
N ALA A 121 -1.38 -8.05 -15.86
CA ALA A 121 -1.06 -6.88 -16.67
C ALA A 121 0.01 -6.00 -16.02
N GLU A 122 0.03 -5.96 -14.68
CA GLU A 122 0.98 -5.15 -13.92
C GLU A 122 1.48 -5.91 -12.70
N ALA A 123 2.75 -5.71 -12.36
CA ALA A 123 3.32 -6.12 -11.08
C ALA A 123 4.18 -4.98 -10.51
N GLU A 124 3.81 -4.50 -9.34
CA GLU A 124 4.50 -3.40 -8.66
C GLU A 124 5.08 -3.91 -7.33
N TRP A 125 6.41 -4.05 -7.27
CA TRP A 125 7.15 -4.55 -6.13
C TRP A 125 7.75 -3.43 -5.31
N TYR A 126 7.53 -3.50 -4.01
CA TYR A 126 8.22 -2.74 -2.97
C TYR A 126 9.01 -3.73 -2.13
N LEU A 127 10.30 -3.52 -2.00
CA LEU A 127 11.23 -4.42 -1.35
C LEU A 127 12.12 -3.63 -0.40
N ALA A 128 12.16 -4.05 0.86
CA ALA A 128 13.11 -3.58 1.85
C ALA A 128 14.05 -4.73 2.21
N ARG A 129 15.34 -4.54 1.97
CA ARG A 129 16.39 -5.51 2.18
C ARG A 129 17.38 -5.07 3.25
N LYS A 130 18.06 -6.02 3.84
CA LYS A 130 19.18 -5.72 4.73
C LYS A 130 20.26 -4.93 3.99
N GLY A 131 20.63 -3.79 4.55
CA GLY A 131 21.66 -2.92 3.97
C GLY A 131 21.17 -1.94 2.90
N ASP A 132 19.87 -1.92 2.60
CA ASP A 132 19.30 -0.88 1.76
C ASP A 132 19.53 0.51 2.40
N PRO A 133 19.64 1.58 1.59
CA PRO A 133 19.72 2.92 2.12
C PRO A 133 18.54 3.24 3.03
N GLY A 134 18.81 3.84 4.20
CA GLY A 134 17.79 4.35 5.10
C GLY A 134 17.43 5.81 4.80
N ILE A 135 16.66 6.42 5.69
CA ILE A 135 16.13 7.77 5.53
C ILE A 135 17.20 8.89 5.57
N GLY A 136 18.31 8.69 6.30
CA GLY A 136 19.38 9.68 6.44
C GLY A 136 20.32 9.73 5.24
N VAL A 137 21.01 10.86 5.05
CA VAL A 137 22.07 11.06 4.05
C VAL A 137 23.38 11.47 4.73
N GLY A 138 24.51 11.26 4.07
CA GLY A 138 25.84 11.60 4.59
C GLY A 138 26.17 10.83 5.88
N ALA A 139 26.70 11.50 6.90
CA ALA A 139 27.03 10.90 8.18
C ALA A 139 25.82 10.28 8.91
N SER A 140 24.63 10.76 8.63
CA SER A 140 23.37 10.21 9.16
C SER A 140 22.97 8.90 8.48
N ALA A 141 23.49 8.60 7.29
CA ALA A 141 23.11 7.40 6.54
C ALA A 141 23.54 6.12 7.25
N GLN A 142 24.69 6.12 7.92
CA GLN A 142 25.19 4.96 8.63
C GLN A 142 24.40 4.63 9.91
N ALA A 143 23.79 5.64 10.52
CA ALA A 143 22.95 5.47 11.70
C ALA A 143 21.55 4.93 11.36
N ASN A 144 21.16 4.91 10.08
CA ASN A 144 19.82 4.63 9.61
C ASN A 144 19.65 3.33 8.81
N ASN A 145 20.57 2.37 8.94
CA ASN A 145 20.33 0.99 8.47
C ASN A 145 19.23 0.28 9.31
N ALA A 146 18.40 1.04 10.01
CA ALA A 146 17.56 0.55 11.08
C ALA A 146 16.14 0.15 10.63
N PHE A 147 15.73 0.46 9.41
CA PHE A 147 14.37 0.14 8.94
C PHE A 147 14.39 -1.18 8.14
N TRP A 148 14.71 -2.25 8.81
CA TRP A 148 14.58 -3.61 8.30
C TRP A 148 14.62 -4.61 9.47
N ASP A 149 13.48 -5.21 9.78
CA ASP A 149 13.35 -6.22 10.84
C ASP A 149 12.25 -7.24 10.49
N PRO A 150 12.56 -8.23 9.65
CA PRO A 150 11.59 -9.26 9.26
C PRO A 150 11.19 -10.18 10.42
N GLU A 151 12.04 -10.34 11.44
CA GLU A 151 11.73 -11.17 12.61
C GLU A 151 10.72 -10.46 13.53
N ASN A 152 10.87 -9.16 13.75
CA ASN A 152 9.87 -8.39 14.49
C ASN A 152 8.53 -8.34 13.72
N LEU A 153 8.56 -8.25 12.38
CA LEU A 153 7.35 -8.38 11.56
C LEU A 153 6.68 -9.75 11.77
N ALA A 154 7.48 -10.82 11.87
CA ALA A 154 6.97 -12.16 12.13
C ALA A 154 6.39 -12.33 13.54
N ALA A 155 6.92 -11.58 14.52
CA ALA A 155 6.37 -11.55 15.88
C ALA A 155 5.08 -10.72 15.99
N HIS A 156 4.89 -9.74 15.09
CA HIS A 156 3.76 -8.82 15.07
C HIS A 156 3.12 -8.71 13.68
N PRO A 157 2.67 -9.81 13.08
CA PRO A 157 2.14 -9.81 11.71
C PRO A 157 0.80 -9.08 11.62
N PRO A 158 0.42 -8.59 10.43
CA PRO A 158 -0.95 -8.11 10.22
C PRO A 158 -1.96 -9.20 10.58
N VAL A 159 -3.04 -8.78 11.24
CA VAL A 159 -4.12 -9.70 11.58
C VAL A 159 -4.70 -10.35 10.32
N GLU A 160 -4.93 -11.65 10.36
CA GLU A 160 -5.63 -12.38 9.32
C GLU A 160 -7.08 -12.56 9.75
N ARG A 161 -8.00 -11.93 9.03
CA ARG A 161 -9.41 -11.94 9.39
C ARG A 161 -10.32 -11.84 8.16
N VAL A 162 -11.54 -12.26 8.34
CA VAL A 162 -12.67 -11.99 7.45
C VAL A 162 -13.69 -11.19 8.24
N VAL A 163 -13.92 -9.94 7.85
CA VAL A 163 -14.92 -9.05 8.48
C VAL A 163 -16.31 -9.55 8.07
N PRO A 164 -17.21 -9.82 9.02
CA PRO A 164 -18.58 -10.20 8.72
C PRO A 164 -19.26 -9.16 7.82
N LYS A 165 -20.04 -9.59 6.84
CA LYS A 165 -20.62 -8.70 5.82
C LYS A 165 -21.40 -7.51 6.43
N ALA A 166 -22.07 -7.71 7.53
CA ALA A 166 -22.83 -6.66 8.22
C ALA A 166 -21.95 -5.62 8.94
N GLU A 167 -20.67 -5.92 9.16
CA GLU A 167 -19.70 -5.07 9.87
C GLU A 167 -18.70 -4.43 8.93
N ARG A 168 -18.77 -4.75 7.63
CA ARG A 168 -17.84 -4.20 6.63
C ARG A 168 -18.08 -2.71 6.45
N VAL A 169 -16.99 -1.98 6.50
CA VAL A 169 -16.95 -0.56 6.15
C VAL A 169 -17.02 -0.44 4.63
N SER A 170 -17.73 0.56 4.11
CA SER A 170 -17.82 0.77 2.67
C SER A 170 -16.45 1.05 2.06
N ARG A 171 -16.31 0.76 0.77
CA ARG A 171 -15.07 1.02 0.01
C ARG A 171 -14.65 2.48 0.10
N GLU A 172 -15.60 3.39 -0.05
CA GLU A 172 -15.41 4.84 -0.01
C GLU A 172 -14.92 5.28 1.37
N ASP A 173 -15.53 4.76 2.44
CA ASP A 173 -15.12 5.07 3.81
C ASP A 173 -13.75 4.48 4.14
N LEU A 174 -13.43 3.26 3.68
CA LEU A 174 -12.10 2.67 3.84
C LEU A 174 -11.02 3.55 3.22
N ILE A 175 -11.27 4.08 2.00
CA ILE A 175 -10.36 5.02 1.33
C ILE A 175 -10.27 6.34 2.10
N ALA A 176 -11.40 6.90 2.55
CA ALA A 176 -11.44 8.15 3.31
C ALA A 176 -10.67 8.05 4.63
N ILE A 177 -10.85 6.96 5.38
CA ILE A 177 -10.13 6.68 6.63
C ILE A 177 -8.62 6.57 6.34
N THR A 178 -8.24 5.84 5.30
CA THR A 178 -6.83 5.72 4.89
C THR A 178 -6.26 7.08 4.50
N ASN A 179 -7.00 7.89 3.73
CA ASN A 179 -6.53 9.19 3.29
C ASN A 179 -6.41 10.19 4.47
N SER A 180 -7.21 10.04 5.53
CA SER A 180 -7.10 10.88 6.73
C SER A 180 -5.72 10.77 7.39
N TYR A 181 -5.07 9.60 7.32
CA TYR A 181 -3.68 9.43 7.75
C TYR A 181 -2.73 10.29 6.93
N PHE A 182 -2.84 10.30 5.60
CA PHE A 182 -1.97 11.10 4.74
C PHE A 182 -2.22 12.60 4.88
N ASP A 183 -3.48 12.99 5.11
CA ASP A 183 -3.83 14.39 5.38
C ASP A 183 -3.27 14.85 6.72
N SER A 184 -3.37 14.03 7.75
CA SER A 184 -2.77 14.24 9.06
C SER A 184 -1.25 14.46 8.98
N LEU A 185 -0.54 13.62 8.25
CA LEU A 185 0.89 13.77 8.02
C LEU A 185 1.23 15.08 7.29
N SER A 186 0.48 15.44 6.27
CA SER A 186 0.69 16.65 5.48
C SER A 186 0.38 17.93 6.27
N ALA A 187 -0.69 17.89 7.07
CA ALA A 187 -1.08 19.00 7.96
C ALA A 187 -0.26 19.05 9.25
N ARG A 188 0.41 17.96 9.61
CA ARG A 188 1.11 17.78 10.90
C ARG A 188 0.16 17.88 12.09
N ASP A 189 -1.05 17.38 11.92
CA ASP A 189 -2.14 17.40 12.89
C ASP A 189 -2.71 15.99 13.05
N GLY A 190 -2.43 15.36 14.20
CA GLY A 190 -2.89 14.01 14.53
C GLY A 190 -4.39 13.90 14.71
N HIS A 191 -5.08 15.01 14.99
CA HIS A 191 -6.55 15.01 15.18
C HIS A 191 -7.34 14.83 13.89
N ILE A 192 -6.71 15.04 12.73
CA ILE A 192 -7.32 14.76 11.42
C ILE A 192 -7.49 13.25 11.20
N MET A 193 -6.62 12.45 11.80
CA MET A 193 -6.58 11.00 11.57
C MET A 193 -7.74 10.28 12.22
N ILE A 194 -8.46 9.48 11.45
CA ILE A 194 -9.52 8.62 11.93
C ILE A 194 -8.90 7.29 12.41
N ALA A 195 -8.37 7.28 13.63
CA ALA A 195 -7.67 6.13 14.18
C ALA A 195 -8.16 5.77 15.59
N HIS A 196 -7.90 4.53 15.98
CA HIS A 196 -8.04 4.13 17.38
C HIS A 196 -6.88 4.66 18.21
N PRO A 197 -7.09 5.08 19.46
CA PRO A 197 -6.00 5.24 20.40
C PRO A 197 -5.17 3.96 20.48
N GLY A 198 -3.84 4.10 20.45
CA GLY A 198 -2.95 2.94 20.45
C GLY A 198 -2.73 2.29 19.08
N CYS A 199 -3.15 2.93 17.99
CA CYS A 199 -2.83 2.51 16.62
C CYS A 199 -1.34 2.23 16.45
N VAL A 200 -1.02 1.09 15.82
CA VAL A 200 0.35 0.58 15.67
C VAL A 200 0.85 0.80 14.26
N ARG A 201 2.14 1.17 14.11
CA ARG A 201 2.78 1.26 12.78
C ARG A 201 4.12 0.53 12.75
N LEU A 202 4.27 -0.35 11.77
CA LEU A 202 5.54 -1.01 11.46
C LEU A 202 6.02 -0.55 10.07
N GLU A 203 7.28 -0.13 10.01
CA GLU A 203 7.98 0.27 8.78
C GLU A 203 9.08 -0.75 8.49
N ASN A 204 8.95 -1.50 7.39
CA ASN A 204 9.87 -2.58 7.03
C ASN A 204 10.10 -3.59 8.18
N GLY A 205 9.05 -3.84 8.97
CA GLY A 205 9.11 -4.70 10.15
C GLY A 205 9.54 -3.99 11.44
N VAL A 206 10.10 -2.79 11.36
CA VAL A 206 10.49 -2.03 12.55
C VAL A 206 9.28 -1.31 13.13
N LEU A 207 8.99 -1.53 14.41
CA LEU A 207 7.93 -0.83 15.12
C LEU A 207 8.28 0.65 15.27
N THR A 208 7.48 1.55 14.72
CA THR A 208 7.69 3.00 14.75
C THR A 208 6.76 3.73 15.72
N THR A 209 5.77 3.02 16.27
CA THR A 209 4.88 3.47 17.36
C THR A 209 5.03 2.54 18.56
N GLN A 210 4.48 2.90 19.71
CA GLN A 210 4.53 2.09 20.95
C GLN A 210 5.95 1.71 21.41
N ARG A 211 6.96 2.48 20.98
CA ARG A 211 8.37 2.27 21.33
C ARG A 211 8.74 3.07 22.55
N ASP A 212 9.54 2.45 23.41
CA ASP A 212 10.30 3.19 24.40
C ASP A 212 11.38 4.03 23.69
N ALA A 213 11.60 5.25 24.15
CA ALA A 213 12.67 6.09 23.62
C ALA A 213 14.03 5.38 23.81
N PRO A 214 14.88 5.25 22.77
CA PRO A 214 16.23 4.75 22.97
C PRO A 214 16.97 5.57 24.03
N ALA A 215 17.65 4.90 24.94
CA ALA A 215 18.33 5.53 26.10
C ALA A 215 19.33 6.64 25.75
N ASN A 216 19.78 6.72 24.48
CA ASN A 216 20.81 7.64 24.00
C ASN A 216 20.28 8.65 22.96
N LEU A 217 18.99 8.96 22.95
CA LEU A 217 18.45 9.96 22.05
C LEU A 217 18.94 11.37 22.43
N PRO A 218 19.37 12.20 21.45
CA PRO A 218 19.59 13.61 21.69
C PRO A 218 18.32 14.28 22.24
N ALA A 219 18.47 15.22 23.17
CA ALA A 219 17.36 15.88 23.87
C ALA A 219 16.31 16.51 22.90
N ASN A 220 16.76 16.95 21.70
CA ASN A 220 15.89 17.47 20.65
C ASN A 220 15.10 16.40 19.88
N ALA A 221 15.49 15.14 20.00
CA ALA A 221 14.77 14.01 19.41
C ALA A 221 13.84 13.30 20.42
N ALA A 222 13.96 13.59 21.71
CA ALA A 222 13.17 12.99 22.78
C ALA A 222 11.65 13.18 22.59
N GLY A 223 11.22 14.30 22.01
CA GLY A 223 9.80 14.55 21.70
C GLY A 223 9.22 13.64 20.61
N VAL A 224 10.06 13.02 19.78
CA VAL A 224 9.63 12.09 18.73
C VAL A 224 9.35 10.69 19.30
N PHE A 225 9.90 10.39 20.47
CA PHE A 225 9.84 9.05 21.08
C PHE A 225 9.34 9.08 22.52
N ASN A 226 8.60 10.12 22.90
CA ASN A 226 8.04 10.25 24.24
C ASN A 226 7.04 9.16 24.53
N GLY A 227 7.53 8.01 25.05
CA GLY A 227 6.77 6.87 25.55
C GLY A 227 5.53 6.51 24.72
N LYS A 228 5.14 5.33 24.61
CA LYS A 228 3.93 4.78 23.95
C LYS A 228 3.15 5.73 23.03
N THR A 229 3.81 6.17 21.96
CA THR A 229 3.19 6.97 20.90
C THR A 229 2.40 6.07 19.96
N ASP A 230 1.25 6.51 19.50
CA ASP A 230 0.46 5.84 18.47
C ASP A 230 0.62 6.52 17.09
N CYS A 231 -0.21 6.11 16.12
CA CYS A 231 -0.15 6.67 14.75
C CYS A 231 -0.44 8.17 14.70
N MET A 232 -1.14 8.72 15.69
CA MET A 232 -1.53 10.13 15.75
C MET A 232 -0.43 11.06 16.31
N ASN A 233 0.77 10.54 16.57
CA ASN A 233 1.86 11.32 17.16
C ASN A 233 2.39 12.38 16.20
N GLU A 234 2.10 13.64 16.45
CA GLU A 234 2.49 14.80 15.65
C GLU A 234 4.01 15.01 15.59
N ALA A 235 4.74 14.59 16.62
CA ALA A 235 6.21 14.73 16.61
C ALA A 235 6.84 13.90 15.49
N ALA A 236 6.29 12.75 15.15
CA ALA A 236 6.75 11.93 14.03
C ALA A 236 6.44 12.57 12.66
N MET A 237 5.43 13.45 12.59
CA MET A 237 4.98 14.08 11.35
C MET A 237 5.87 15.26 10.93
N ARG A 238 6.67 15.83 11.83
CA ARG A 238 7.47 17.05 11.58
C ARG A 238 8.46 16.93 10.43
N ASN A 239 8.93 15.71 10.15
CA ASN A 239 9.88 15.43 9.09
C ASN A 239 9.21 15.15 7.73
N ILE A 240 7.89 15.28 7.65
CA ILE A 240 7.11 15.10 6.42
C ILE A 240 6.64 16.47 5.96
N PHE A 241 7.01 16.85 4.73
CA PHE A 241 6.56 18.09 4.12
C PHE A 241 5.18 17.92 3.49
N ALA A 242 5.01 16.85 2.74
CA ALA A 242 3.75 16.49 2.11
C ALA A 242 3.72 14.99 1.77
N VAL A 243 2.52 14.41 1.68
CA VAL A 243 2.30 13.09 1.11
C VAL A 243 1.68 13.27 -0.27
N VAL A 244 2.39 12.84 -1.29
CA VAL A 244 2.02 13.05 -2.70
C VAL A 244 1.92 11.74 -3.48
N ALA A 245 1.37 11.81 -4.69
CA ALA A 245 1.16 10.66 -5.58
C ALA A 245 0.36 9.52 -4.91
N ARG A 246 -0.61 9.90 -4.10
CA ARG A 246 -1.44 8.95 -3.37
C ARG A 246 -2.27 8.11 -4.33
N ARG A 247 -2.21 6.80 -4.15
CA ARG A 247 -3.03 5.83 -4.89
C ARG A 247 -3.57 4.80 -3.91
N PHE A 248 -4.80 4.33 -4.14
CA PHE A 248 -5.44 3.26 -3.38
C PHE A 248 -5.85 2.14 -4.35
N PRO A 249 -4.85 1.43 -4.92
CA PRO A 249 -5.12 0.49 -6.02
C PRO A 249 -5.84 -0.77 -5.58
N LEU A 250 -5.85 -1.08 -4.28
CA LEU A 250 -6.50 -2.26 -3.74
C LEU A 250 -7.22 -1.92 -2.43
N VAL A 251 -8.51 -2.22 -2.39
CA VAL A 251 -9.37 -2.13 -1.20
C VAL A 251 -10.00 -3.48 -0.97
N ASP A 252 -9.56 -4.18 0.06
CA ASP A 252 -10.13 -5.46 0.46
C ASP A 252 -11.17 -5.25 1.58
N GLU A 253 -12.43 -5.07 1.19
CA GLU A 253 -13.54 -4.85 2.14
C GLU A 253 -13.75 -6.05 3.05
N GLU A 254 -13.43 -7.26 2.57
CA GLU A 254 -13.56 -8.49 3.35
C GLU A 254 -12.50 -8.59 4.45
N ALA A 255 -11.28 -8.14 4.17
CA ALA A 255 -10.21 -8.07 5.17
C ALA A 255 -10.28 -6.77 6.01
N GLY A 256 -11.05 -5.76 5.58
CA GLY A 256 -11.05 -4.42 6.17
C GLY A 256 -9.69 -3.74 5.99
N THR A 257 -9.08 -3.89 4.80
CA THR A 257 -7.69 -3.48 4.58
C THR A 257 -7.54 -2.72 3.25
N VAL A 258 -6.74 -1.65 3.27
CA VAL A 258 -6.45 -0.83 2.09
C VAL A 258 -4.95 -0.80 1.83
N LEU A 259 -4.55 -0.93 0.57
CA LEU A 259 -3.20 -0.62 0.12
C LEU A 259 -3.13 0.85 -0.29
N GLY A 260 -2.38 1.65 0.46
CA GLY A 260 -2.01 3.01 0.10
C GLY A 260 -0.59 3.05 -0.46
N LEU A 261 -0.44 3.68 -1.61
CA LEU A 261 0.85 3.92 -2.27
C LEU A 261 1.09 5.42 -2.37
N GLY A 262 2.35 5.85 -2.24
CA GLY A 262 2.67 7.26 -2.36
C GLY A 262 4.12 7.58 -2.02
N VAL A 263 4.38 8.87 -1.82
CA VAL A 263 5.70 9.40 -1.49
C VAL A 263 5.61 10.38 -0.34
N PHE A 264 6.43 10.19 0.69
CA PHE A 264 6.66 11.21 1.71
C PHE A 264 7.77 12.14 1.24
N LEU A 265 7.40 13.36 0.89
CA LEU A 265 8.36 14.42 0.62
C LEU A 265 8.94 14.97 1.93
N ARG A 266 10.21 15.35 1.88
CA ARG A 266 10.90 15.98 3.01
C ARG A 266 10.92 17.48 2.86
N PRO A 267 11.04 18.24 3.96
CA PRO A 267 11.24 19.68 3.88
C PRO A 267 12.43 20.03 2.97
N PRO A 268 12.34 21.11 2.19
CA PRO A 268 13.46 21.58 1.38
C PRO A 268 14.73 21.75 2.21
N GLY A 269 15.85 21.24 1.70
CA GLY A 269 17.16 21.30 2.38
C GLY A 269 17.32 20.28 3.52
N ALA A 270 16.36 19.43 3.80
CA ALA A 270 16.53 18.38 4.79
C ALA A 270 17.56 17.35 4.32
N ALA A 271 18.52 17.02 5.21
CA ALA A 271 19.51 15.95 4.97
C ALA A 271 18.87 14.56 5.13
N MET A 272 17.79 14.33 4.40
CA MET A 272 16.99 13.10 4.46
C MET A 272 16.56 12.67 3.07
N ARG A 273 16.51 11.36 2.85
CA ARG A 273 15.87 10.79 1.67
C ARG A 273 14.36 10.86 1.82
N ARG A 274 13.64 10.84 0.72
CA ARG A 274 12.18 10.67 0.73
C ARG A 274 11.84 9.20 0.93
N ASN A 275 10.63 8.91 1.39
CA ASN A 275 10.12 7.55 1.41
C ASN A 275 9.22 7.34 0.20
N GLN A 276 9.44 6.28 -0.54
CA GLN A 276 8.47 5.76 -1.47
C GLN A 276 7.90 4.49 -0.85
N PHE A 277 6.59 4.49 -0.61
CA PHE A 277 5.97 3.51 0.26
C PHE A 277 4.84 2.73 -0.40
N SER A 278 4.68 1.50 0.09
CA SER A 278 3.44 0.75 0.10
C SER A 278 3.03 0.55 1.56
N GLU A 279 1.90 1.09 1.95
CA GLU A 279 1.36 0.96 3.31
C GLU A 279 0.03 0.22 3.30
N TRP A 280 -0.08 -0.74 4.19
CA TRP A 280 -1.26 -1.56 4.43
C TRP A 280 -1.99 -1.05 5.66
N PHE A 281 -3.18 -0.50 5.45
CA PHE A 281 -4.02 0.09 6.49
C PHE A 281 -5.04 -0.93 6.94
N VAL A 282 -4.95 -1.36 8.19
CA VAL A 282 -5.92 -2.25 8.83
C VAL A 282 -6.95 -1.40 9.54
N ILE A 283 -8.19 -1.46 9.06
CA ILE A 283 -9.30 -0.63 9.56
C ILE A 283 -10.27 -1.53 10.30
N ASP A 284 -10.48 -1.24 11.57
CA ASP A 284 -11.36 -1.96 12.47
C ASP A 284 -12.45 -1.03 12.98
N GLN A 285 -13.72 -1.48 12.91
CA GLN A 285 -14.86 -0.68 13.36
C GLN A 285 -14.85 0.78 12.88
N GLY A 286 -14.48 1.00 11.60
CA GLY A 286 -14.45 2.32 10.99
C GLY A 286 -13.29 3.22 11.44
N LYS A 287 -12.25 2.68 12.05
CA LYS A 287 -11.05 3.42 12.46
C LYS A 287 -9.77 2.63 12.14
N LEU A 288 -8.72 3.37 11.87
CA LEU A 288 -7.39 2.79 11.65
C LEU A 288 -6.86 2.17 12.93
N SER A 289 -6.50 0.89 12.89
CA SER A 289 -5.95 0.15 14.03
C SER A 289 -4.46 -0.17 13.88
N ALA A 290 -4.00 -0.41 12.65
CA ALA A 290 -2.59 -0.70 12.39
C ALA A 290 -2.18 -0.30 10.97
N ILE A 291 -0.90 0.00 10.79
CA ILE A 291 -0.27 0.27 9.50
C ILE A 291 0.98 -0.61 9.37
N TYR A 292 1.09 -1.31 8.25
CA TYR A 292 2.27 -2.10 7.93
C TYR A 292 2.83 -1.64 6.59
N SER A 293 4.14 -1.42 6.52
CA SER A 293 4.71 -0.93 5.28
C SER A 293 5.90 -1.75 4.80
N SER A 294 6.03 -1.78 3.48
CA SER A 294 7.25 -2.07 2.77
C SER A 294 7.59 -0.82 1.95
N MET A 295 8.75 -0.23 2.20
CA MET A 295 9.15 1.02 1.56
C MET A 295 10.65 1.08 1.36
N PHE A 296 11.06 1.94 0.43
CA PHE A 296 12.46 2.23 0.15
C PHE A 296 12.69 3.75 0.15
N TYR A 297 13.95 4.16 0.23
CA TYR A 297 14.35 5.55 0.47
C TYR A 297 15.24 6.05 -0.68
N PRO A 298 14.63 6.50 -1.81
CA PRO A 298 15.38 7.09 -2.90
C PRO A 298 15.87 8.48 -2.51
N ASP A 299 16.94 8.95 -3.16
CA ASP A 299 17.39 10.33 -3.05
C ASP A 299 16.27 11.29 -3.47
N GLN A 300 16.29 12.53 -2.98
CA GLN A 300 15.19 13.48 -3.20
C GLN A 300 14.95 13.79 -4.68
N GLU A 301 16.02 13.76 -5.48
CA GLU A 301 16.02 14.02 -6.92
C GLU A 301 15.70 12.79 -7.78
N ALA A 302 15.66 11.59 -7.19
CA ALA A 302 15.39 10.37 -7.93
C ALA A 302 14.01 10.43 -8.58
N LEU A 303 13.93 9.95 -9.82
CA LEU A 303 12.66 9.84 -10.52
C LEU A 303 11.74 8.84 -9.80
N VAL A 304 10.46 9.15 -9.82
CA VAL A 304 9.43 8.28 -9.25
C VAL A 304 8.75 7.56 -10.40
N PRO A 305 8.45 6.26 -10.27
CA PRO A 305 7.79 5.54 -11.34
C PRO A 305 6.37 6.06 -11.50
N ASN A 306 6.01 6.24 -12.75
CA ASN A 306 4.65 6.57 -13.13
C ASN A 306 3.84 5.27 -13.25
N TRP A 307 2.86 5.11 -12.38
CA TRP A 307 1.83 4.08 -12.50
C TRP A 307 0.46 4.73 -12.71
N PRO A 308 -0.32 4.31 -13.72
CA PRO A 308 -1.69 4.75 -13.86
C PRO A 308 -2.61 4.05 -12.82
N PRO A 309 -3.75 4.64 -12.43
CA PRO A 309 -4.08 6.04 -12.70
C PRO A 309 -3.25 6.97 -11.82
N TYR A 310 -2.84 8.10 -12.38
CA TYR A 310 -2.23 9.17 -11.59
C TYR A 310 -3.32 9.92 -10.86
N ASP A 311 -3.07 10.31 -9.63
CA ASP A 311 -3.95 11.22 -8.90
C ASP A 311 -3.86 12.68 -9.39
N GLY A 312 -3.04 12.93 -10.39
CA GLY A 312 -2.84 14.25 -10.99
C GLY A 312 -2.04 15.25 -10.15
N ASN A 313 -1.65 14.87 -8.93
CA ASN A 313 -1.00 15.78 -7.98
C ASN A 313 0.54 15.65 -7.96
N TRP A 314 1.12 15.14 -9.02
CA TRP A 314 2.58 15.12 -9.13
C TRP A 314 3.11 16.52 -9.39
N PRO A 315 3.99 17.05 -8.55
CA PRO A 315 4.89 18.09 -9.00
C PRO A 315 5.77 17.42 -10.08
N VAL A 316 5.47 17.68 -11.34
CA VAL A 316 6.42 17.42 -12.42
C VAL A 316 7.59 18.35 -12.16
N LEU A 317 8.58 17.86 -11.42
CA LEU A 317 9.84 18.58 -11.30
C LEU A 317 10.42 18.64 -12.71
N PRO A 318 10.79 19.84 -13.20
CA PRO A 318 11.47 19.92 -14.47
C PRO A 318 12.72 19.04 -14.42
N PRO A 319 13.13 18.40 -15.52
CA PRO A 319 14.37 17.66 -15.53
C PRO A 319 15.50 18.54 -15.03
N PRO A 320 16.46 18.01 -14.26
CA PRO A 320 17.62 18.79 -13.83
C PRO A 320 18.31 19.34 -15.06
N LYS A 321 18.64 20.64 -15.02
CA LYS A 321 19.37 21.35 -16.07
C LYS A 321 20.78 20.83 -16.17
#